data_6c4bbac20f8c7a3f11fb8eee2e94a124
#
_entry.id   6c4bbac20f8c7a3f11fb8eee2e94a124
#
_cell.length_a   1.000
_cell.length_b   1.000
_cell.length_c   1.000
_cell.angle_alpha   90.00
_cell.angle_beta   90.00
_cell.angle_gamma   90.00
#
_symmetry.space_group_name_H-M   'P 1'
#
loop_
_entity.id
_entity.type
_entity.pdbx_description
1 polymer ?
#
loop_
_entity_poly.entity_id
_entity_poly.type
_entity_poly.pdbx_seq_one_letter_code
_entity_poly.pdbx_strand_id
1 'polypeptide(L)'
;MTYIFLDEIQKVEGFEKVVDSLYIKENVDVYITGSNSWLLSGELATLLSGRYIEIKMLPFSFAEFYESRGGGDTNRLFADYMANGSFPYIATMDRTKEKTDMYLEGIYNTVIVKDIEERQNRKEKDPNKRKVSDIFLLKNISKFLANCIGSPVSVKRIADYITSSGRRVSQNTIDDYIEALLQAYVFYQADRYDVEGKQLLKQNGKFYIVDLGLRRYLLPKREYDLGYSLENVIYLELLRRGYEVNVGKMGVTEVDFVAKKDDMISYYQVTASLTEQATFEREIKPLKKINDNYPKKILTLDRFTLGNYEGIEVLNAVDWLLGE
;
A
#
# COMPACT_ATOMS: atom_id res chain seq x y z
N MET A 1 -23.46 -13.93 25.22
CA MET A 1 -22.37 -13.07 24.70
C MET A 1 -22.99 -12.01 23.80
N THR A 2 -22.65 -10.74 23.99
CA THR A 2 -23.16 -9.61 23.21
C THR A 2 -22.03 -9.06 22.34
N TYR A 3 -22.26 -9.00 21.04
CA TYR A 3 -21.33 -8.40 20.09
C TYR A 3 -21.74 -6.96 19.82
N ILE A 4 -20.81 -6.02 19.97
CA ILE A 4 -21.05 -4.59 19.76
C ILE A 4 -20.15 -4.12 18.61
N PHE A 5 -20.77 -3.57 17.56
CA PHE A 5 -20.06 -3.01 16.41
C PHE A 5 -20.23 -1.48 16.41
N LEU A 6 -19.12 -0.76 16.46
CA LEU A 6 -19.09 0.70 16.46
C LEU A 6 -18.32 1.16 15.23
N ASP A 7 -19.07 1.63 14.23
CA ASP A 7 -18.53 2.04 12.94
C ASP A 7 -18.14 3.52 12.96
N GLU A 8 -16.95 3.83 12.39
CA GLU A 8 -16.39 5.19 12.33
C GLU A 8 -16.41 5.90 13.69
N ILE A 9 -16.06 5.17 14.76
CA ILE A 9 -16.22 5.59 16.15
C ILE A 9 -15.43 6.86 16.49
N GLN A 10 -14.34 7.15 15.77
CA GLN A 10 -13.54 8.36 15.95
C GLN A 10 -14.31 9.67 15.74
N LYS A 11 -15.54 9.59 15.18
CA LYS A 11 -16.44 10.75 15.04
C LYS A 11 -17.13 11.12 16.35
N VAL A 12 -17.10 10.24 17.35
CA VAL A 12 -17.73 10.46 18.66
C VAL A 12 -16.70 10.94 19.65
N GLU A 13 -16.92 12.08 20.26
CA GLU A 13 -15.99 12.63 21.27
C GLU A 13 -16.06 11.78 22.57
N GLY A 14 -14.90 11.41 23.09
CA GLY A 14 -14.77 10.66 24.34
C GLY A 14 -15.17 9.19 24.22
N PHE A 15 -15.23 8.62 23.01
CA PHE A 15 -15.59 7.23 22.78
C PHE A 15 -14.64 6.24 23.49
N GLU A 16 -13.40 6.63 23.75
CA GLU A 16 -12.38 5.81 24.39
C GLU A 16 -12.84 5.33 25.77
N LYS A 17 -13.49 6.21 26.55
CA LYS A 17 -14.03 5.87 27.89
C LYS A 17 -15.19 4.90 27.80
N VAL A 18 -16.01 5.01 26.74
CA VAL A 18 -17.13 4.10 26.52
C VAL A 18 -16.61 2.71 26.14
N VAL A 19 -15.64 2.65 25.22
CA VAL A 19 -15.01 1.38 24.82
C VAL A 19 -14.33 0.70 26.01
N ASP A 20 -13.57 1.43 26.83
CA ASP A 20 -12.94 0.90 28.03
C ASP A 20 -13.99 0.37 29.04
N SER A 21 -15.11 1.08 29.23
CA SER A 21 -16.20 0.64 30.09
C SER A 21 -16.94 -0.61 29.58
N LEU A 22 -16.98 -0.82 28.27
CA LEU A 22 -17.54 -2.01 27.67
C LEU A 22 -16.60 -3.21 27.77
N TYR A 23 -15.30 -2.96 27.63
CA TYR A 23 -14.26 -3.99 27.69
C TYR A 23 -14.22 -4.76 29.01
N ILE A 24 -14.52 -4.09 30.12
CA ILE A 24 -14.52 -4.74 31.46
C ILE A 24 -15.75 -5.66 31.71
N LYS A 25 -16.69 -5.73 30.78
CA LYS A 25 -17.89 -6.60 30.92
C LYS A 25 -17.57 -7.99 30.37
N GLU A 26 -17.78 -9.02 31.21
CA GLU A 26 -17.43 -10.41 30.88
C GLU A 26 -18.17 -11.01 29.67
N ASN A 27 -19.36 -10.48 29.32
CA ASN A 27 -20.22 -11.01 28.26
C ASN A 27 -20.29 -10.09 27.02
N VAL A 28 -19.29 -9.23 26.82
CA VAL A 28 -19.26 -8.26 25.71
C VAL A 28 -17.99 -8.43 24.90
N ASP A 29 -18.17 -8.50 23.60
CA ASP A 29 -17.09 -8.42 22.62
C ASP A 29 -17.30 -7.18 21.74
N VAL A 30 -16.29 -6.31 21.64
CA VAL A 30 -16.43 -4.99 21.02
C VAL A 30 -15.57 -4.92 19.77
N TYR A 31 -16.19 -4.60 18.66
CA TYR A 31 -15.56 -4.35 17.36
C TYR A 31 -15.70 -2.87 17.03
N ILE A 32 -14.57 -2.21 16.81
CA ILE A 32 -14.54 -0.80 16.43
C ILE A 32 -13.90 -0.66 15.04
N THR A 33 -14.46 0.22 14.21
CA THR A 33 -13.85 0.55 12.92
C THR A 33 -13.44 2.01 12.84
N GLY A 34 -12.49 2.27 11.97
CA GLY A 34 -12.07 3.60 11.59
C GLY A 34 -11.31 3.58 10.28
N SER A 35 -11.50 4.62 9.49
CA SER A 35 -10.94 4.75 8.14
C SER A 35 -9.44 5.06 8.09
N ASN A 36 -8.75 5.04 9.25
CA ASN A 36 -7.37 5.52 9.31
C ASN A 36 -6.59 5.03 10.54
N SER A 37 -5.24 5.15 10.47
CA SER A 37 -4.33 4.76 11.55
C SER A 37 -4.46 5.57 12.85
N TRP A 38 -5.18 6.71 12.81
CA TRP A 38 -5.35 7.57 13.99
C TRP A 38 -6.25 6.92 15.06
N LEU A 39 -7.17 6.06 14.67
CA LEU A 39 -8.04 5.35 15.63
C LEU A 39 -7.22 4.66 16.72
N LEU A 40 -6.04 4.14 16.37
CA LEU A 40 -5.14 3.43 17.27
C LEU A 40 -3.99 4.31 17.78
N SER A 41 -4.08 5.64 17.61
CA SER A 41 -3.10 6.59 18.12
C SER A 41 -3.68 7.41 19.29
N GLY A 42 -2.81 8.01 20.09
CA GLY A 42 -3.22 8.91 21.18
C GLY A 42 -3.79 8.19 22.39
N GLU A 43 -4.92 8.70 22.93
CA GLU A 43 -5.51 8.19 24.18
C GLU A 43 -5.99 6.74 24.06
N LEU A 44 -6.54 6.33 22.91
CA LEU A 44 -6.99 4.96 22.70
C LEU A 44 -5.82 3.97 22.76
N ALA A 45 -4.71 4.28 22.09
CA ALA A 45 -3.51 3.46 22.15
C ALA A 45 -2.98 3.32 23.59
N THR A 46 -3.15 4.34 24.42
CA THR A 46 -2.74 4.32 25.82
C THR A 46 -3.73 3.53 26.69
N LEU A 47 -5.03 3.79 26.56
CA LEU A 47 -6.08 3.17 27.38
C LEU A 47 -6.26 1.68 27.10
N LEU A 48 -6.19 1.30 25.81
CA LEU A 48 -6.42 -0.07 25.38
C LEU A 48 -5.10 -0.82 25.06
N SER A 49 -3.94 -0.27 25.41
CA SER A 49 -2.66 -0.91 25.14
C SER A 49 -2.62 -2.35 25.65
N GLY A 50 -2.32 -3.29 24.73
CA GLY A 50 -2.30 -4.72 25.02
C GLY A 50 -3.67 -5.38 25.19
N ARG A 51 -4.77 -4.68 24.90
CA ARG A 51 -6.15 -5.16 25.10
C ARG A 51 -6.96 -5.23 23.81
N TYR A 52 -6.36 -5.02 22.63
CA TYR A 52 -7.03 -5.11 21.34
C TYR A 52 -6.19 -5.85 20.32
N ILE A 53 -6.84 -6.36 19.30
CA ILE A 53 -6.22 -6.93 18.11
C ILE A 53 -6.53 -5.99 16.95
N GLU A 54 -5.48 -5.52 16.26
CA GLU A 54 -5.64 -4.70 15.06
C GLU A 54 -5.83 -5.58 13.83
N ILE A 55 -6.92 -5.36 13.09
CA ILE A 55 -7.20 -6.01 11.82
C ILE A 55 -7.09 -4.96 10.71
N LYS A 56 -5.98 -4.97 9.97
CA LYS A 56 -5.77 -4.09 8.81
C LYS A 56 -6.48 -4.65 7.59
N MET A 57 -7.44 -3.90 7.07
CA MET A 57 -8.19 -4.29 5.87
C MET A 57 -7.65 -3.55 4.64
N LEU A 58 -7.26 -4.31 3.63
CA LEU A 58 -6.93 -3.81 2.29
C LEU A 58 -8.12 -4.00 1.35
N PRO A 59 -8.21 -3.29 0.21
CA PRO A 59 -9.11 -3.66 -0.88
C PRO A 59 -8.93 -5.13 -1.26
N PHE A 60 -9.84 -5.72 -2.01
CA PHE A 60 -9.77 -7.14 -2.35
C PHE A 60 -8.38 -7.56 -2.88
N SER A 61 -7.88 -8.71 -2.42
CA SER A 61 -6.80 -9.43 -3.11
C SER A 61 -7.26 -9.87 -4.49
N PHE A 62 -6.33 -10.31 -5.34
CA PHE A 62 -6.75 -10.87 -6.61
C PHE A 62 -7.58 -12.16 -6.43
N ALA A 63 -7.28 -12.98 -5.45
CA ALA A 63 -8.07 -14.17 -5.13
C ALA A 63 -9.51 -13.81 -4.73
N GLU A 64 -9.70 -12.88 -3.78
CA GLU A 64 -11.01 -12.40 -3.36
C GLU A 64 -11.78 -11.74 -4.52
N PHE A 65 -11.07 -10.97 -5.36
CA PHE A 65 -11.66 -10.38 -6.56
C PHE A 65 -12.12 -11.45 -7.55
N TYR A 66 -11.28 -12.47 -7.81
CA TYR A 66 -11.57 -13.58 -8.70
C TYR A 66 -12.81 -14.35 -8.22
N GLU A 67 -12.90 -14.67 -6.93
CA GLU A 67 -14.05 -15.32 -6.32
C GLU A 67 -15.31 -14.45 -6.40
N SER A 68 -15.20 -13.15 -6.09
CA SER A 68 -16.33 -12.21 -6.15
C SER A 68 -16.93 -12.09 -7.56
N ARG A 69 -16.15 -12.44 -8.58
CA ARG A 69 -16.58 -12.44 -9.99
C ARG A 69 -17.10 -13.80 -10.47
N GLY A 70 -17.16 -14.79 -9.57
CA GLY A 70 -17.60 -16.16 -9.89
C GLY A 70 -16.55 -16.99 -10.64
N GLY A 71 -15.30 -16.57 -10.64
CA GLY A 71 -14.22 -17.22 -11.38
C GLY A 71 -14.29 -16.96 -12.89
N GLY A 72 -13.54 -17.76 -13.66
CA GLY A 72 -13.55 -17.70 -15.13
C GLY A 72 -12.15 -17.51 -15.73
N ASP A 73 -12.06 -16.76 -16.83
CA ASP A 73 -10.77 -16.48 -17.47
C ASP A 73 -9.88 -15.62 -16.57
N THR A 74 -8.89 -16.27 -15.96
CA THR A 74 -7.97 -15.68 -14.98
C THR A 74 -7.18 -14.50 -15.57
N ASN A 75 -6.71 -14.61 -16.82
CA ASN A 75 -5.94 -13.53 -17.44
C ASN A 75 -6.80 -12.30 -17.68
N ARG A 76 -8.02 -12.49 -18.14
CA ARG A 76 -8.99 -11.41 -18.35
C ARG A 76 -9.37 -10.74 -17.03
N LEU A 77 -9.62 -11.53 -15.97
CA LEU A 77 -9.97 -11.00 -14.66
C LEU A 77 -8.78 -10.28 -14.02
N PHE A 78 -7.56 -10.77 -14.22
CA PHE A 78 -6.35 -10.10 -13.74
C PHE A 78 -6.12 -8.76 -14.47
N ALA A 79 -6.30 -8.72 -15.80
CA ALA A 79 -6.24 -7.47 -16.54
C ALA A 79 -7.28 -6.45 -16.06
N ASP A 80 -8.51 -6.91 -15.75
CA ASP A 80 -9.57 -6.09 -15.19
C ASP A 80 -9.22 -5.56 -13.78
N TYR A 81 -8.70 -6.41 -12.90
CA TYR A 81 -8.19 -6.08 -11.58
C TYR A 81 -7.10 -4.98 -11.64
N MET A 82 -6.12 -5.16 -12.53
CA MET A 82 -5.03 -4.20 -12.75
C MET A 82 -5.54 -2.86 -13.30
N ALA A 83 -6.53 -2.88 -14.18
CA ALA A 83 -7.03 -1.68 -14.85
C ALA A 83 -8.04 -0.89 -14.00
N ASN A 84 -8.92 -1.55 -13.29
CA ASN A 84 -10.07 -0.93 -12.62
C ASN A 84 -9.97 -0.90 -11.11
N GLY A 85 -9.00 -1.61 -10.52
CA GLY A 85 -8.82 -1.69 -9.07
C GLY A 85 -9.70 -2.75 -8.43
N SER A 86 -9.64 -2.79 -7.12
CA SER A 86 -10.12 -3.88 -6.29
C SER A 86 -10.96 -3.44 -5.08
N PHE A 87 -11.41 -2.20 -5.03
CA PHE A 87 -12.38 -1.81 -4.01
C PHE A 87 -13.62 -2.71 -4.10
N PRO A 88 -14.15 -3.24 -2.98
CA PRO A 88 -15.22 -4.25 -3.00
C PRO A 88 -16.44 -3.83 -3.83
N TYR A 89 -16.86 -2.58 -3.75
CA TYR A 89 -17.99 -2.09 -4.54
C TYR A 89 -17.69 -2.11 -6.05
N ILE A 90 -16.45 -1.79 -6.47
CA ILE A 90 -16.03 -1.91 -7.88
C ILE A 90 -16.10 -3.37 -8.33
N ALA A 91 -15.73 -4.32 -7.48
CA ALA A 91 -15.77 -5.74 -7.83
C ALA A 91 -17.19 -6.25 -8.08
N THR A 92 -18.20 -5.68 -7.44
CA THR A 92 -19.59 -6.17 -7.45
C THR A 92 -20.55 -5.36 -8.33
N MET A 93 -20.23 -4.08 -8.64
CA MET A 93 -21.10 -3.22 -9.44
C MET A 93 -21.13 -3.61 -10.92
N ASP A 94 -22.23 -3.24 -11.61
CA ASP A 94 -22.28 -3.26 -13.07
C ASP A 94 -21.37 -2.14 -13.63
N ARG A 95 -20.29 -2.52 -14.29
CA ARG A 95 -19.19 -1.62 -14.62
C ARG A 95 -19.34 -0.98 -15.98
N THR A 96 -19.50 0.31 -15.97
CA THR A 96 -19.02 1.15 -17.08
C THR A 96 -17.81 1.95 -16.56
N LYS A 97 -16.92 2.35 -17.45
CA LYS A 97 -15.78 3.22 -17.10
C LYS A 97 -16.26 4.47 -16.34
N GLU A 98 -17.35 5.06 -16.78
CA GLU A 98 -17.94 6.26 -16.21
C GLU A 98 -18.39 6.04 -14.75
N LYS A 99 -19.13 4.96 -14.48
CA LYS A 99 -19.56 4.61 -13.10
C LYS A 99 -18.37 4.34 -12.17
N THR A 100 -17.34 3.64 -12.68
CA THR A 100 -16.12 3.37 -11.92
C THR A 100 -15.38 4.67 -11.59
N ASP A 101 -15.24 5.58 -12.57
CA ASP A 101 -14.57 6.85 -12.36
C ASP A 101 -15.33 7.74 -11.37
N MET A 102 -16.67 7.79 -11.45
CA MET A 102 -17.51 8.51 -10.48
C MET A 102 -17.37 7.95 -9.04
N TYR A 103 -17.31 6.64 -8.91
CA TYR A 103 -17.13 6.01 -7.60
C TYR A 103 -15.75 6.32 -7.02
N LEU A 104 -14.69 6.20 -7.82
CA LEU A 104 -13.32 6.52 -7.39
C LEU A 104 -13.16 8.01 -7.07
N GLU A 105 -13.83 8.88 -7.81
CA GLU A 105 -13.91 10.31 -7.50
C GLU A 105 -14.57 10.55 -6.14
N GLY A 106 -15.67 9.86 -5.85
CA GLY A 106 -16.35 9.92 -4.57
C GLY A 106 -15.43 9.48 -3.43
N ILE A 107 -14.74 8.35 -3.56
CA ILE A 107 -13.77 7.88 -2.57
C ILE A 107 -12.67 8.93 -2.37
N TYR A 108 -12.04 9.39 -3.45
CA TYR A 108 -10.92 10.30 -3.34
C TYR A 108 -11.30 11.64 -2.69
N ASN A 109 -12.38 12.27 -3.15
CA ASN A 109 -12.77 13.59 -2.65
C ASN A 109 -13.46 13.53 -1.29
N THR A 110 -14.26 12.51 -1.02
CA THR A 110 -15.06 12.44 0.21
C THR A 110 -14.32 11.74 1.33
N VAL A 111 -13.71 10.59 1.04
CA VAL A 111 -13.03 9.80 2.09
C VAL A 111 -11.62 10.35 2.34
N ILE A 112 -10.85 10.56 1.27
CA ILE A 112 -9.43 10.91 1.41
C ILE A 112 -9.27 12.40 1.74
N VAL A 113 -9.77 13.30 0.90
CA VAL A 113 -9.54 14.73 1.06
C VAL A 113 -10.25 15.27 2.29
N LYS A 114 -11.52 14.92 2.46
CA LYS A 114 -12.33 15.39 3.60
C LYS A 114 -11.84 14.80 4.92
N ASP A 115 -11.49 13.52 4.97
CA ASP A 115 -10.99 12.88 6.19
C ASP A 115 -9.63 13.48 6.63
N ILE A 116 -8.73 13.75 5.69
CA ILE A 116 -7.47 14.44 5.98
C ILE A 116 -7.73 15.86 6.50
N GLU A 117 -8.65 16.60 5.88
CA GLU A 117 -9.01 17.97 6.29
C GLU A 117 -9.63 18.00 7.69
N GLU A 118 -10.62 17.14 7.97
CA GLU A 118 -11.28 17.05 9.28
C GLU A 118 -10.30 16.69 10.40
N ARG A 119 -9.31 15.83 10.13
CA ARG A 119 -8.27 15.46 11.10
C ARG A 119 -7.37 16.62 11.44
N GLN A 120 -6.97 17.38 10.43
CA GLN A 120 -6.12 18.55 10.64
C GLN A 120 -6.84 19.60 11.49
N ASN A 121 -8.16 19.74 11.32
CA ASN A 121 -8.98 20.63 12.13
C ASN A 121 -9.10 20.16 13.59
N ARG A 122 -9.10 18.84 13.85
CA ARG A 122 -9.10 18.28 15.23
C ARG A 122 -7.75 18.41 15.93
N LYS A 123 -6.64 18.39 15.20
CA LYS A 123 -5.28 18.60 15.73
C LYS A 123 -5.01 20.07 16.15
N GLU A 124 -6.00 20.96 16.07
CA GLU A 124 -5.87 22.38 16.49
C GLU A 124 -5.43 22.58 17.94
N LYS A 125 -5.53 21.54 18.78
CA LYS A 125 -5.11 21.59 20.18
C LYS A 125 -3.58 21.47 20.38
N ASP A 126 -2.81 21.08 19.36
CA ASP A 126 -1.34 21.02 19.42
C ASP A 126 -0.71 22.13 18.57
N PRO A 127 -0.24 23.24 19.18
CA PRO A 127 0.30 24.39 18.45
C PRO A 127 1.61 24.09 17.68
N ASN A 128 2.24 22.94 17.91
CA ASN A 128 3.51 22.57 17.28
C ASN A 128 3.34 21.72 16.00
N LYS A 129 2.13 21.26 15.69
CA LYS A 129 1.87 20.45 14.47
C LYS A 129 1.36 21.32 13.34
N ARG A 130 2.05 21.27 12.19
CA ARG A 130 1.64 21.95 10.97
C ARG A 130 0.38 21.34 10.39
N LYS A 131 -0.50 22.17 9.82
CA LYS A 131 -1.77 21.75 9.22
C LYS A 131 -1.59 21.42 7.74
N VAL A 132 -2.21 20.33 7.29
CA VAL A 132 -2.47 20.05 5.88
C VAL A 132 -3.74 20.83 5.49
N SER A 133 -3.60 22.12 5.15
CA SER A 133 -4.74 23.00 4.84
C SER A 133 -4.94 23.24 3.35
N ASP A 134 -3.97 22.86 2.53
CA ASP A 134 -3.97 23.11 1.10
C ASP A 134 -4.33 21.86 0.31
N ILE A 135 -5.61 21.73 -0.03
CA ILE A 135 -6.16 20.61 -0.80
C ILE A 135 -5.51 20.52 -2.19
N PHE A 136 -5.15 21.67 -2.81
CA PHE A 136 -4.51 21.66 -4.11
C PHE A 136 -3.09 21.04 -4.02
N LEU A 137 -2.34 21.40 -2.99
CA LEU A 137 -1.02 20.81 -2.74
C LEU A 137 -1.14 19.31 -2.44
N LEU A 138 -2.11 18.91 -1.61
CA LEU A 138 -2.40 17.50 -1.33
C LEU A 138 -2.66 16.71 -2.61
N LYS A 139 -3.52 17.22 -3.50
CA LYS A 139 -3.82 16.60 -4.79
C LYS A 139 -2.59 16.48 -5.69
N ASN A 140 -1.73 17.49 -5.72
CA ASN A 140 -0.50 17.45 -6.52
C ASN A 140 0.51 16.44 -5.98
N ILE A 141 0.69 16.36 -4.66
CA ILE A 141 1.55 15.35 -4.02
C ILE A 141 1.00 13.95 -4.29
N SER A 142 -0.32 13.74 -4.13
CA SER A 142 -0.97 12.46 -4.45
C SER A 142 -0.73 12.03 -5.89
N LYS A 143 -0.87 12.94 -6.85
CA LYS A 143 -0.57 12.67 -8.26
C LYS A 143 0.90 12.35 -8.49
N PHE A 144 1.80 13.08 -7.84
CA PHE A 144 3.23 12.81 -7.97
C PHE A 144 3.57 11.41 -7.45
N LEU A 145 3.09 11.04 -6.26
CA LEU A 145 3.32 9.71 -5.68
C LEU A 145 2.71 8.60 -6.53
N ALA A 146 1.47 8.78 -7.00
CA ALA A 146 0.81 7.83 -7.91
C ALA A 146 1.58 7.63 -9.23
N ASN A 147 2.28 8.68 -9.69
CA ASN A 147 3.13 8.64 -10.87
C ASN A 147 4.44 7.87 -10.65
N CYS A 148 4.94 7.84 -9.43
CA CYS A 148 6.25 7.31 -9.04
C CYS A 148 6.16 6.02 -8.22
N ILE A 149 5.01 5.30 -8.22
CA ILE A 149 4.91 4.04 -7.49
C ILE A 149 6.02 3.07 -7.93
N GLY A 150 6.55 2.28 -7.00
CA GLY A 150 7.64 1.34 -7.26
C GLY A 150 9.01 2.00 -7.55
N SER A 151 9.07 3.33 -7.64
CA SER A 151 10.34 4.05 -7.86
C SER A 151 10.81 4.72 -6.57
N PRO A 152 12.13 4.76 -6.30
CA PRO A 152 12.66 5.50 -5.17
C PRO A 152 12.34 7.00 -5.28
N VAL A 153 11.76 7.55 -4.22
CA VAL A 153 11.36 8.96 -4.16
C VAL A 153 11.96 9.63 -2.92
N SER A 154 12.53 10.81 -3.09
CA SER A 154 12.93 11.67 -1.97
C SER A 154 11.99 12.84 -1.81
N VAL A 155 11.77 13.28 -0.58
CA VAL A 155 10.99 14.47 -0.23
C VAL A 155 11.50 15.71 -0.97
N LYS A 156 12.83 15.82 -1.10
CA LYS A 156 13.46 16.89 -1.87
C LYS A 156 12.99 16.90 -3.33
N ARG A 157 12.94 15.73 -4.00
CA ARG A 157 12.48 15.62 -5.39
C ARG A 157 11.03 16.08 -5.56
N ILE A 158 10.17 15.76 -4.57
CA ILE A 158 8.76 16.23 -4.58
C ILE A 158 8.72 17.75 -4.40
N ALA A 159 9.47 18.30 -3.44
CA ALA A 159 9.53 19.73 -3.19
C ALA A 159 10.03 20.50 -4.42
N ASP A 160 11.08 20.01 -5.09
CA ASP A 160 11.63 20.60 -6.31
C ASP A 160 10.60 20.56 -7.45
N TYR A 161 9.89 19.44 -7.63
CA TYR A 161 8.82 19.32 -8.63
C TYR A 161 7.69 20.33 -8.39
N ILE A 162 7.17 20.43 -7.17
CA ILE A 162 6.10 21.37 -6.81
C ILE A 162 6.58 22.82 -6.99
N THR A 163 7.83 23.11 -6.59
CA THR A 163 8.41 24.46 -6.73
C THR A 163 8.58 24.85 -8.21
N SER A 164 8.96 23.90 -9.08
CA SER A 164 9.06 24.14 -10.53
C SER A 164 7.70 24.46 -11.18
N SER A 165 6.61 24.03 -10.54
CA SER A 165 5.23 24.38 -10.95
C SER A 165 4.78 25.76 -10.48
N GLY A 166 5.71 26.60 -9.97
CA GLY A 166 5.46 27.99 -9.58
C GLY A 166 5.12 28.20 -8.10
N ARG A 167 5.19 27.15 -7.26
CA ARG A 167 4.83 27.24 -5.85
C ARG A 167 5.97 26.79 -4.95
N ARG A 168 6.56 27.70 -4.20
CA ARG A 168 7.57 27.37 -3.19
C ARG A 168 6.95 26.59 -2.04
N VAL A 169 7.56 25.43 -1.71
CA VAL A 169 7.15 24.57 -0.60
C VAL A 169 8.39 24.04 0.11
N SER A 170 8.32 23.96 1.44
CA SER A 170 9.40 23.38 2.24
C SER A 170 9.34 21.85 2.24
N GLN A 171 10.49 21.20 2.43
CA GLN A 171 10.54 19.74 2.57
C GLN A 171 9.70 19.26 3.75
N ASN A 172 9.76 19.94 4.90
CA ASN A 172 8.93 19.59 6.07
C ASN A 172 7.43 19.63 5.76
N THR A 173 6.99 20.60 4.93
CA THR A 173 5.59 20.65 4.49
C THR A 173 5.24 19.42 3.64
N ILE A 174 6.14 19.01 2.72
CA ILE A 174 5.92 17.81 1.92
C ILE A 174 5.85 16.57 2.79
N ASP A 175 6.74 16.44 3.79
CA ASP A 175 6.72 15.33 4.77
C ASP A 175 5.37 15.26 5.51
N ASP A 176 4.86 16.39 6.00
CA ASP A 176 3.56 16.44 6.69
C ASP A 176 2.40 15.94 5.79
N TYR A 177 2.45 16.27 4.49
CA TYR A 177 1.43 15.83 3.52
C TYR A 177 1.57 14.35 3.16
N ILE A 178 2.80 13.86 3.02
CA ILE A 178 3.06 12.43 2.81
C ILE A 178 2.57 11.64 4.01
N GLU A 179 2.92 12.06 5.22
CA GLU A 179 2.46 11.40 6.45
C GLU A 179 0.93 11.34 6.52
N ALA A 180 0.24 12.43 6.16
CA ALA A 180 -1.22 12.46 6.12
C ALA A 180 -1.79 11.42 5.12
N LEU A 181 -1.17 11.26 3.94
CA LEU A 181 -1.58 10.28 2.93
C LEU A 181 -1.30 8.83 3.37
N LEU A 182 -0.19 8.59 4.08
CA LEU A 182 0.14 7.29 4.66
C LEU A 182 -0.83 6.94 5.79
N GLN A 183 -1.12 7.88 6.69
CA GLN A 183 -2.08 7.70 7.78
C GLN A 183 -3.51 7.47 7.28
N ALA A 184 -3.87 7.99 6.10
CA ALA A 184 -5.15 7.75 5.44
C ALA A 184 -5.19 6.44 4.63
N TYR A 185 -4.12 5.64 4.67
CA TYR A 185 -3.99 4.39 3.92
C TYR A 185 -4.17 4.55 2.39
N VAL A 186 -3.92 5.76 1.87
CA VAL A 186 -3.95 6.00 0.41
C VAL A 186 -2.69 5.49 -0.26
N PHE A 187 -1.56 5.67 0.44
CA PHE A 187 -0.26 5.15 0.05
C PHE A 187 0.35 4.35 1.20
N TYR A 188 1.22 3.45 0.83
CA TYR A 188 2.09 2.69 1.71
C TYR A 188 3.53 2.99 1.33
N GLN A 189 4.42 2.97 2.32
CA GLN A 189 5.84 3.18 2.11
C GLN A 189 6.59 1.89 2.43
N ALA A 190 7.45 1.45 1.52
CA ALA A 190 8.45 0.43 1.78
C ALA A 190 9.80 1.13 2.01
N ASP A 191 10.33 1.01 3.21
CA ASP A 191 11.64 1.53 3.54
C ASP A 191 12.74 0.71 2.90
N ARG A 192 13.92 1.29 2.77
CA ARG A 192 15.08 0.55 2.26
C ARG A 192 15.72 -0.28 3.37
N TYR A 193 16.07 -1.49 3.02
CA TYR A 193 16.77 -2.43 3.88
C TYR A 193 18.13 -2.78 3.26
N ASP A 194 19.20 -2.52 3.98
CA ASP A 194 20.53 -2.99 3.59
C ASP A 194 20.64 -4.49 3.83
N VAL A 195 20.68 -5.26 2.74
CA VAL A 195 20.71 -6.73 2.78
C VAL A 195 22.01 -7.24 3.40
N GLU A 196 23.14 -6.56 3.15
CA GLU A 196 24.45 -6.93 3.67
C GLU A 196 24.60 -6.49 5.14
N GLY A 197 24.26 -5.24 5.44
CA GLY A 197 24.34 -4.66 6.78
C GLY A 197 23.18 -5.05 7.70
N LYS A 198 22.15 -5.72 7.19
CA LYS A 198 20.94 -6.18 7.93
C LYS A 198 20.28 -5.05 8.75
N GLN A 199 20.17 -3.86 8.18
CA GLN A 199 19.61 -2.69 8.86
C GLN A 199 18.70 -1.86 7.95
N LEU A 200 17.74 -1.16 8.56
CA LEU A 200 16.89 -0.21 7.84
C LEU A 200 17.68 1.06 7.50
N LEU A 201 17.44 1.57 6.29
CA LEU A 201 18.02 2.81 5.80
C LEU A 201 16.97 3.91 5.80
N LYS A 202 17.28 5.05 6.42
CA LYS A 202 16.33 6.16 6.63
C LYS A 202 15.96 6.98 5.38
N GLN A 203 16.43 6.65 4.18
CA GLN A 203 16.26 7.52 3.00
C GLN A 203 15.75 6.78 1.77
N ASN A 204 14.94 7.50 0.96
CA ASN A 204 14.52 7.10 -0.39
C ASN A 204 13.77 5.77 -0.46
N GLY A 205 12.75 5.59 0.36
CA GLY A 205 11.80 4.48 0.22
C GLY A 205 11.03 4.53 -1.11
N LYS A 206 10.33 3.44 -1.42
CA LYS A 206 9.35 3.39 -2.51
C LYS A 206 7.95 3.58 -1.93
N PHE A 207 7.07 4.18 -2.74
CA PHE A 207 5.66 4.33 -2.40
C PHE A 207 4.80 3.43 -3.28
N TYR A 208 3.75 2.86 -2.68
CA TYR A 208 2.77 2.01 -3.34
C TYR A 208 1.37 2.55 -3.03
N ILE A 209 0.50 2.55 -4.03
CA ILE A 209 -0.87 3.03 -3.86
C ILE A 209 -1.79 1.89 -3.43
N VAL A 210 -2.77 2.18 -2.59
CA VAL A 210 -3.72 1.20 -2.05
C VAL A 210 -4.53 0.47 -3.13
N ASP A 211 -4.77 1.13 -4.27
CA ASP A 211 -5.61 0.59 -5.35
C ASP A 211 -5.20 1.18 -6.71
N LEU A 212 -5.06 0.32 -7.73
CA LEU A 212 -4.65 0.75 -9.07
C LEU A 212 -5.75 1.49 -9.83
N GLY A 213 -7.02 1.26 -9.53
CA GLY A 213 -8.13 2.05 -10.05
C GLY A 213 -8.04 3.50 -9.57
N LEU A 214 -7.68 3.69 -8.30
CA LEU A 214 -7.43 5.03 -7.76
C LEU A 214 -6.22 5.70 -8.44
N ARG A 215 -5.16 4.93 -8.75
CA ARG A 215 -4.04 5.43 -9.57
C ARG A 215 -4.52 5.93 -10.92
N ARG A 216 -5.35 5.15 -11.61
CA ARG A 216 -5.93 5.51 -12.90
C ARG A 216 -6.78 6.79 -12.79
N TYR A 217 -7.58 6.91 -11.76
CA TYR A 217 -8.38 8.12 -11.51
C TYR A 217 -7.49 9.37 -11.34
N LEU A 218 -6.41 9.25 -10.56
CA LEU A 218 -5.48 10.36 -10.34
C LEU A 218 -4.70 10.76 -11.61
N LEU A 219 -4.46 9.82 -12.54
CA LEU A 219 -3.62 9.97 -13.72
C LEU A 219 -4.30 9.43 -15.00
N PRO A 220 -5.45 9.93 -15.41
CA PRO A 220 -6.35 9.29 -16.37
C PRO A 220 -5.83 9.24 -17.82
N LYS A 221 -4.78 9.97 -18.18
CA LYS A 221 -4.25 10.10 -19.54
C LYS A 221 -2.90 9.45 -19.74
N ARG A 222 -2.49 8.55 -18.84
CA ARG A 222 -1.17 7.95 -18.89
C ARG A 222 -1.24 6.46 -19.25
N GLU A 223 -0.34 6.03 -20.11
CA GLU A 223 0.03 4.62 -20.19
C GLU A 223 0.85 4.26 -18.98
N TYR A 224 0.50 3.17 -18.34
CA TYR A 224 1.18 2.70 -17.12
C TYR A 224 2.19 1.64 -17.48
N ASP A 225 3.36 1.73 -16.86
CA ASP A 225 4.30 0.63 -16.87
C ASP A 225 3.68 -0.56 -16.11
N LEU A 226 3.54 -1.68 -16.83
CA LEU A 226 2.95 -2.91 -16.29
C LEU A 226 3.79 -3.47 -15.15
N GLY A 227 5.12 -3.33 -15.22
CA GLY A 227 6.05 -3.79 -14.19
C GLY A 227 5.79 -3.11 -12.85
N TYR A 228 5.73 -1.77 -12.81
CA TYR A 228 5.43 -1.04 -11.58
C TYR A 228 4.02 -1.33 -11.03
N SER A 229 3.04 -1.54 -11.93
CA SER A 229 1.69 -1.91 -11.49
C SER A 229 1.66 -3.30 -10.88
N LEU A 230 2.36 -4.26 -11.46
CA LEU A 230 2.51 -5.61 -10.93
C LEU A 230 3.25 -5.58 -9.58
N GLU A 231 4.35 -4.84 -9.50
CA GLU A 231 5.11 -4.63 -8.26
C GLU A 231 4.22 -4.08 -7.13
N ASN A 232 3.33 -3.12 -7.45
CA ASN A 232 2.36 -2.58 -6.49
C ASN A 232 1.38 -3.65 -5.98
N VAL A 233 0.86 -4.51 -6.87
CA VAL A 233 -0.04 -5.60 -6.48
C VAL A 233 0.66 -6.61 -5.58
N ILE A 234 1.89 -7.01 -5.94
CA ILE A 234 2.68 -7.95 -5.13
C ILE A 234 3.02 -7.35 -3.76
N TYR A 235 3.36 -6.06 -3.70
CA TYR A 235 3.60 -5.37 -2.43
C TYR A 235 2.40 -5.48 -1.48
N LEU A 236 1.20 -5.12 -1.98
CA LEU A 236 -0.02 -5.18 -1.17
C LEU A 236 -0.37 -6.61 -0.75
N GLU A 237 -0.13 -7.58 -1.63
CA GLU A 237 -0.37 -8.99 -1.31
C GLU A 237 0.61 -9.50 -0.24
N LEU A 238 1.87 -9.11 -0.27
CA LEU A 238 2.84 -9.44 0.79
C LEU A 238 2.41 -8.85 2.14
N LEU A 239 1.93 -7.58 2.16
CA LEU A 239 1.35 -6.99 3.39
C LEU A 239 0.14 -7.78 3.89
N ARG A 240 -0.76 -8.20 3.00
CA ARG A 240 -1.95 -9.01 3.31
C ARG A 240 -1.58 -10.34 3.94
N ARG A 241 -0.51 -10.97 3.45
CA ARG A 241 0.04 -12.22 4.01
C ARG A 241 0.77 -12.02 5.34
N GLY A 242 0.80 -10.80 5.86
CA GLY A 242 1.38 -10.45 7.15
C GLY A 242 2.89 -10.27 7.14
N TYR A 243 3.49 -10.00 5.98
CA TYR A 243 4.92 -9.67 5.91
C TYR A 243 5.15 -8.18 6.22
N GLU A 244 6.24 -7.91 6.92
CA GLU A 244 6.91 -6.61 6.87
C GLU A 244 7.71 -6.55 5.57
N VAL A 245 7.45 -5.55 4.73
CA VAL A 245 8.00 -5.48 3.38
C VAL A 245 8.89 -4.25 3.23
N ASN A 246 10.12 -4.50 2.85
CA ASN A 246 11.14 -3.47 2.62
C ASN A 246 11.74 -3.62 1.22
N VAL A 247 12.34 -2.57 0.69
CA VAL A 247 13.11 -2.60 -0.57
C VAL A 247 14.56 -3.01 -0.26
N GLY A 248 15.03 -4.09 -0.85
CA GLY A 248 16.39 -4.59 -0.61
C GLY A 248 17.44 -3.76 -1.34
N LYS A 249 18.42 -3.22 -0.61
CA LYS A 249 19.58 -2.56 -1.18
C LYS A 249 20.84 -3.40 -0.96
N MET A 250 21.66 -3.54 -2.01
CA MET A 250 22.90 -4.27 -1.97
C MET A 250 23.95 -3.55 -2.84
N GLY A 251 24.75 -2.69 -2.23
CA GLY A 251 25.65 -1.81 -2.96
C GLY A 251 24.92 -0.91 -3.95
N VAL A 252 25.12 -1.14 -5.25
CA VAL A 252 24.43 -0.42 -6.35
C VAL A 252 23.22 -1.19 -6.91
N THR A 253 23.01 -2.43 -6.48
CA THR A 253 21.88 -3.27 -6.90
C THR A 253 20.70 -3.17 -5.93
N GLU A 254 19.50 -3.41 -6.43
CA GLU A 254 18.27 -3.41 -5.66
C GLU A 254 17.56 -4.75 -5.83
N VAL A 255 16.92 -5.23 -4.79
CA VAL A 255 15.93 -6.31 -4.79
C VAL A 255 14.60 -5.68 -4.47
N ASP A 256 13.58 -5.95 -5.27
CA ASP A 256 12.30 -5.26 -5.14
C ASP A 256 11.72 -5.40 -3.75
N PHE A 257 11.72 -6.62 -3.18
CA PHE A 257 11.22 -6.83 -1.82
C PHE A 257 12.08 -7.76 -0.98
N VAL A 258 12.32 -7.32 0.25
CA VAL A 258 12.74 -8.13 1.38
C VAL A 258 11.53 -8.25 2.30
N ALA A 259 10.89 -9.40 2.27
CA ALA A 259 9.67 -9.70 3.03
C ALA A 259 10.02 -10.49 4.29
N LYS A 260 9.69 -9.96 5.46
CA LYS A 260 9.96 -10.56 6.78
C LYS A 260 8.66 -10.93 7.45
N LYS A 261 8.60 -12.14 7.97
CA LYS A 261 7.50 -12.61 8.80
C LYS A 261 8.05 -13.54 9.85
N ASP A 262 7.78 -13.23 11.11
CA ASP A 262 8.42 -13.89 12.25
C ASP A 262 9.96 -13.86 12.10
N ASP A 263 10.64 -14.99 12.18
CA ASP A 263 12.10 -15.11 12.00
C ASP A 263 12.53 -15.42 10.56
N MET A 264 11.57 -15.46 9.62
CA MET A 264 11.82 -15.82 8.23
C MET A 264 11.93 -14.59 7.32
N ILE A 265 12.92 -14.63 6.43
CA ILE A 265 13.10 -13.64 5.38
C ILE A 265 12.83 -14.34 4.04
N SER A 266 12.25 -13.62 3.09
CA SER A 266 12.13 -14.06 1.70
C SER A 266 12.42 -12.88 0.79
N TYR A 267 13.08 -13.15 -0.33
CA TYR A 267 13.43 -12.13 -1.32
C TYR A 267 12.57 -12.30 -2.56
N TYR A 268 12.04 -11.18 -3.07
CA TYR A 268 11.21 -11.18 -4.25
C TYR A 268 11.72 -10.16 -5.26
N GLN A 269 11.76 -10.58 -6.51
CA GLN A 269 11.94 -9.73 -7.68
C GLN A 269 10.66 -9.82 -8.52
N VAL A 270 10.21 -8.72 -9.09
CA VAL A 270 8.95 -8.64 -9.81
C VAL A 270 9.17 -8.06 -11.19
N THR A 271 8.77 -8.77 -12.22
CA THR A 271 8.90 -8.30 -13.60
C THR A 271 7.73 -8.76 -14.45
N ALA A 272 7.31 -7.94 -15.41
CA ALA A 272 6.24 -8.33 -16.32
C ALA A 272 6.65 -9.47 -17.24
N SER A 273 7.91 -9.52 -17.69
CA SER A 273 8.41 -10.58 -18.58
C SER A 273 9.88 -10.86 -18.36
N LEU A 274 10.26 -12.12 -18.58
CA LEU A 274 11.63 -12.67 -18.56
C LEU A 274 12.03 -13.28 -19.91
N THR A 275 11.25 -13.07 -20.97
CA THR A 275 11.47 -13.70 -22.27
C THR A 275 12.77 -13.24 -22.93
N GLU A 276 13.21 -12.00 -22.67
CA GLU A 276 14.48 -11.49 -23.15
C GLU A 276 15.62 -11.91 -22.21
N GLN A 277 16.68 -12.51 -22.75
CA GLN A 277 17.85 -12.96 -22.00
C GLN A 277 18.47 -11.85 -21.14
N ALA A 278 18.59 -10.65 -21.70
CA ALA A 278 19.14 -9.49 -20.97
C ALA A 278 18.28 -9.10 -19.75
N THR A 279 16.96 -9.19 -19.88
CA THR A 279 16.03 -8.95 -18.76
C THR A 279 16.15 -10.06 -17.73
N PHE A 280 16.19 -11.33 -18.14
CA PHE A 280 16.38 -12.45 -17.23
C PHE A 280 17.66 -12.31 -16.41
N GLU A 281 18.78 -12.00 -17.05
CA GLU A 281 20.06 -11.82 -16.37
C GLU A 281 20.05 -10.63 -15.40
N ARG A 282 19.36 -9.55 -15.76
CA ARG A 282 19.21 -8.38 -14.90
C ARG A 282 18.40 -8.70 -13.64
N GLU A 283 17.30 -9.43 -13.77
CA GLU A 283 16.40 -9.74 -12.65
C GLU A 283 16.97 -10.82 -11.71
N ILE A 284 17.69 -11.81 -12.24
CA ILE A 284 18.26 -12.88 -11.42
C ILE A 284 19.53 -12.45 -10.67
N LYS A 285 20.32 -11.53 -11.25
CA LYS A 285 21.62 -11.11 -10.74
C LYS A 285 21.59 -10.56 -9.30
N PRO A 286 20.65 -9.70 -8.88
CA PRO A 286 20.56 -9.26 -7.50
C PRO A 286 20.38 -10.42 -6.52
N LEU A 287 19.49 -11.36 -6.84
CA LEU A 287 19.18 -12.49 -5.98
C LEU A 287 20.36 -13.48 -5.86
N LYS A 288 21.11 -13.71 -6.95
CA LYS A 288 22.34 -14.54 -6.92
C LYS A 288 23.45 -13.97 -6.02
N LYS A 289 23.49 -12.66 -5.83
CA LYS A 289 24.47 -12.01 -4.97
C LYS A 289 24.19 -12.16 -3.48
N ILE A 290 22.96 -12.51 -3.12
CA ILE A 290 22.57 -12.68 -1.71
C ILE A 290 23.10 -14.02 -1.23
N ASN A 291 24.09 -13.97 -0.35
CA ASN A 291 24.77 -15.15 0.17
C ASN A 291 24.12 -15.61 1.49
N ASP A 292 22.87 -16.06 1.39
CA ASP A 292 22.15 -16.71 2.48
C ASP A 292 21.21 -17.80 1.93
N ASN A 293 20.60 -18.58 2.84
CA ASN A 293 19.74 -19.72 2.50
C ASN A 293 18.25 -19.38 2.51
N TYR A 294 17.89 -18.10 2.61
CA TYR A 294 16.48 -17.70 2.57
C TYR A 294 15.89 -17.84 1.16
N PRO A 295 14.58 -18.11 1.06
CA PRO A 295 13.91 -18.24 -0.22
C PRO A 295 14.07 -17.02 -1.12
N LYS A 296 14.37 -17.26 -2.39
CA LYS A 296 14.54 -16.24 -3.41
C LYS A 296 13.57 -16.55 -4.55
N LYS A 297 12.72 -15.59 -4.90
CA LYS A 297 11.64 -15.76 -5.87
C LYS A 297 11.63 -14.63 -6.89
N ILE A 298 11.37 -15.00 -8.15
CA ILE A 298 11.02 -14.03 -9.20
C ILE A 298 9.57 -14.28 -9.58
N LEU A 299 8.75 -13.24 -9.51
CA LEU A 299 7.35 -13.27 -9.91
C LEU A 299 7.19 -12.59 -11.27
N THR A 300 6.67 -13.32 -12.25
CA THR A 300 6.52 -12.83 -13.64
C THR A 300 5.14 -13.18 -14.19
N LEU A 301 4.70 -12.47 -15.23
CA LEU A 301 3.47 -12.83 -15.96
C LEU A 301 3.70 -13.90 -17.02
N ASP A 302 4.95 -14.23 -17.33
CA ASP A 302 5.28 -15.30 -18.26
C ASP A 302 4.88 -16.67 -17.72
N ARG A 303 4.60 -17.60 -18.63
CA ARG A 303 4.32 -19.01 -18.32
C ARG A 303 5.39 -19.97 -18.84
N PHE A 304 6.34 -19.49 -19.63
CA PHE A 304 7.34 -20.34 -20.30
C PHE A 304 8.71 -20.29 -19.63
N THR A 305 8.95 -19.34 -18.72
CA THR A 305 10.21 -19.14 -18.03
C THR A 305 10.21 -19.68 -16.60
N LEU A 306 9.14 -20.40 -16.22
CA LEU A 306 8.95 -20.92 -14.87
C LEU A 306 9.92 -22.03 -14.54
N GLY A 307 10.38 -22.12 -13.30
CA GLY A 307 11.27 -23.17 -12.85
C GLY A 307 12.19 -22.73 -11.71
N ASN A 308 13.21 -23.54 -11.46
CA ASN A 308 14.22 -23.23 -10.44
C ASN A 308 15.58 -23.03 -11.11
N TYR A 309 16.17 -21.88 -10.88
CA TYR A 309 17.46 -21.47 -11.45
C TYR A 309 18.46 -21.25 -10.31
N GLU A 310 19.26 -22.26 -10.01
CA GLU A 310 20.28 -22.19 -8.96
C GLU A 310 19.71 -21.82 -7.56
N GLY A 311 18.56 -22.37 -7.20
CA GLY A 311 17.90 -22.09 -5.94
C GLY A 311 16.99 -20.85 -5.94
N ILE A 312 16.85 -20.16 -7.08
CA ILE A 312 15.91 -19.07 -7.28
C ILE A 312 14.68 -19.59 -8.00
N GLU A 313 13.51 -19.50 -7.37
CA GLU A 313 12.24 -19.94 -7.95
C GLU A 313 11.66 -18.85 -8.85
N VAL A 314 11.34 -19.20 -10.10
CA VAL A 314 10.59 -18.34 -11.02
C VAL A 314 9.17 -18.84 -11.10
N LEU A 315 8.22 -18.02 -10.65
CA LEU A 315 6.80 -18.36 -10.51
C LEU A 315 5.94 -17.42 -11.36
N ASN A 316 4.79 -17.92 -11.81
CA ASN A 316 3.79 -17.04 -12.41
C ASN A 316 3.13 -16.20 -11.30
N ALA A 317 3.13 -14.88 -11.49
CA ALA A 317 2.61 -13.93 -10.49
C ALA A 317 1.11 -14.10 -10.25
N VAL A 318 0.34 -14.44 -11.30
CA VAL A 318 -1.11 -14.60 -11.19
C VAL A 318 -1.46 -15.86 -10.41
N ASP A 319 -0.79 -16.98 -10.69
CA ASP A 319 -0.96 -18.25 -9.98
C ASP A 319 -0.54 -18.06 -8.51
N TRP A 320 0.58 -17.39 -8.26
CA TRP A 320 1.03 -17.07 -6.90
C TRP A 320 0.02 -16.20 -6.12
N LEU A 321 -0.65 -15.23 -6.78
CA LEU A 321 -1.70 -14.40 -6.18
C LEU A 321 -2.96 -15.19 -5.85
N LEU A 322 -3.25 -16.27 -6.59
CA LEU A 322 -4.36 -17.20 -6.31
C LEU A 322 -4.02 -18.22 -5.22
N GLY A 323 -2.76 -18.33 -4.80
CA GLY A 323 -2.31 -19.28 -3.78
C GLY A 323 -1.92 -20.65 -4.35
N GLU A 324 -1.67 -20.74 -5.67
CA GLU A 324 -1.25 -21.93 -6.40
C GLU A 324 0.28 -22.05 -6.47
#